data_56d0577542fa584b8ea14abf04d58d47
#
_entry.id   56d0577542fa584b8ea14abf04d58d47
#
_cell.length_a   1.000
_cell.length_b   1.000
_cell.length_c   1.000
_cell.angle_alpha   90.00
_cell.angle_beta   90.00
_cell.angle_gamma   90.00
#
_symmetry.space_group_name_H-M   'P 1'
#
loop_
_entity.id
_entity.type
_entity.pdbx_description
1 polymer ?
#
loop_
_entity_poly.entity_id
_entity_poly.type
_entity_poly.pdbx_seq_one_letter_code
_entity_poly.pdbx_strand_id
1 'polypeptide(L)'
;MDRPLAGYSILIVEDEPLIAIDIQRSFEAAGARVVAERTLQRALVAAEHADLSAAVLDHALGDGNSSPLCERLKERDIPFVLHSGFRNLEGACNDGVAVDKPARPEVLVTAIVGLLRIRPIAH
;
A
#
# COMPACT_ATOMS: atom_id res chain seq x y z
N MET A 1 8.31 16.87 -15.95
CA MET A 1 7.64 16.53 -14.69
C MET A 1 7.95 15.11 -14.34
N ASP A 2 8.38 14.92 -13.13
CA ASP A 2 8.79 13.61 -12.69
C ASP A 2 7.57 12.76 -12.29
N ARG A 3 7.47 11.57 -12.88
CA ARG A 3 6.39 10.64 -12.58
C ARG A 3 6.98 9.29 -12.21
N PRO A 4 7.55 9.16 -11.01
CA PRO A 4 8.33 7.98 -10.63
C PRO A 4 7.51 6.69 -10.58
N LEU A 5 6.18 6.79 -10.52
CA LEU A 5 5.32 5.61 -10.46
C LEU A 5 4.57 5.36 -11.78
N ALA A 6 4.97 6.00 -12.86
CA ALA A 6 4.37 5.73 -14.16
C ALA A 6 4.53 4.25 -14.53
N GLY A 7 3.43 3.62 -14.91
CA GLY A 7 3.42 2.20 -15.25
C GLY A 7 3.17 1.24 -14.09
N TYR A 8 3.17 1.76 -12.85
CA TYR A 8 2.90 0.94 -11.67
C TYR A 8 1.43 1.04 -11.25
N SER A 9 0.92 -0.06 -10.70
CA SER A 9 -0.43 -0.13 -10.16
C SER A 9 -0.34 -0.30 -8.64
N ILE A 10 -0.97 0.60 -7.90
CA ILE A 10 -0.84 0.66 -6.45
C ILE A 10 -2.22 0.44 -5.81
N LEU A 11 -2.29 -0.49 -4.88
CA LEU A 11 -3.47 -0.70 -4.05
C LEU A 11 -3.36 0.18 -2.82
N ILE A 12 -4.41 0.95 -2.55
CA ILE A 12 -4.48 1.77 -1.34
C ILE A 12 -5.66 1.27 -0.51
N VAL A 13 -5.39 0.87 0.72
CA VAL A 13 -6.40 0.35 1.64
C VAL A 13 -6.49 1.28 2.83
N GLU A 14 -7.58 2.03 2.91
CA GLU A 14 -7.80 3.03 3.94
C GLU A 14 -9.30 3.22 4.13
N ASP A 15 -9.80 3.08 5.36
CA ASP A 15 -11.23 3.18 5.64
C ASP A 15 -11.70 4.63 5.86
N GLU A 16 -10.80 5.57 6.12
CA GLU A 16 -11.13 7.00 6.25
C GLU A 16 -11.18 7.65 4.87
N PRO A 17 -12.36 8.09 4.39
CA PRO A 17 -12.51 8.55 3.00
C PRO A 17 -11.62 9.74 2.63
N LEU A 18 -11.48 10.70 3.54
CA LEU A 18 -10.68 11.90 3.24
C LEU A 18 -9.19 11.57 3.18
N ILE A 19 -8.73 10.69 4.05
CA ILE A 19 -7.34 10.24 4.03
C ILE A 19 -7.07 9.44 2.76
N ALA A 20 -8.00 8.55 2.39
CA ALA A 20 -7.87 7.74 1.20
C ALA A 20 -7.77 8.60 -0.07
N ILE A 21 -8.59 9.64 -0.17
CA ILE A 21 -8.57 10.54 -1.32
C ILE A 21 -7.24 11.28 -1.43
N ASP A 22 -6.72 11.79 -0.31
CA ASP A 22 -5.44 12.49 -0.31
C ASP A 22 -4.30 11.59 -0.75
N ILE A 23 -4.26 10.37 -0.24
CA ILE A 23 -3.24 9.41 -0.61
C ILE A 23 -3.37 9.07 -2.10
N GLN A 24 -4.58 8.78 -2.55
CA GLN A 24 -4.84 8.44 -3.94
C GLN A 24 -4.35 9.53 -4.89
N ARG A 25 -4.67 10.79 -4.58
CA ARG A 25 -4.27 11.93 -5.42
C ARG A 25 -2.76 12.05 -5.52
N SER A 26 -2.05 11.84 -4.41
CA SER A 26 -0.59 11.91 -4.42
C SER A 26 0.03 10.80 -5.26
N PHE A 27 -0.50 9.59 -5.18
CA PHE A 27 -0.02 8.49 -6.00
C PHE A 27 -0.32 8.71 -7.48
N GLU A 28 -1.51 9.21 -7.80
CA GLU A 28 -1.87 9.52 -9.18
C GLU A 28 -0.98 10.64 -9.75
N ALA A 29 -0.69 11.66 -8.94
CA ALA A 29 0.23 12.72 -9.34
C ALA A 29 1.63 12.19 -9.64
N ALA A 30 2.04 11.12 -8.96
CA ALA A 30 3.32 10.47 -9.19
C ALA A 30 3.29 9.52 -10.39
N GLY A 31 2.15 9.38 -11.06
CA GLY A 31 2.00 8.59 -12.27
C GLY A 31 1.36 7.22 -12.08
N ALA A 32 1.06 6.81 -10.84
CA ALA A 32 0.52 5.49 -10.57
C ALA A 32 -0.92 5.35 -11.04
N ARG A 33 -1.29 4.13 -11.41
CA ARG A 33 -2.69 3.73 -11.43
C ARG A 33 -3.04 3.28 -10.01
N VAL A 34 -4.19 3.73 -9.53
CA VAL A 34 -4.59 3.47 -8.15
C VAL A 34 -5.87 2.65 -8.11
N VAL A 35 -5.83 1.60 -7.29
CA VAL A 35 -7.02 0.87 -6.87
C VAL A 35 -7.20 1.17 -5.39
N ALA A 36 -8.29 1.81 -5.02
CA ALA A 36 -8.55 2.18 -3.63
C ALA A 36 -9.68 1.33 -3.08
N GLU A 37 -9.42 0.71 -1.93
CA GLU A 37 -10.42 -0.10 -1.22
C GLU A 37 -10.52 0.33 0.22
N ARG A 38 -11.69 0.21 0.80
CA ARG A 38 -11.96 0.73 2.13
C ARG A 38 -12.16 -0.36 3.18
N THR A 39 -12.24 -1.62 2.76
CA THR A 39 -12.46 -2.74 3.66
C THR A 39 -11.43 -3.82 3.42
N LEU A 40 -11.20 -4.62 4.45
CA LEU A 40 -10.30 -5.77 4.32
C LEU A 40 -10.80 -6.75 3.25
N GLN A 41 -12.08 -7.03 3.25
CA GLN A 41 -12.66 -7.98 2.30
C GLN A 41 -12.42 -7.57 0.85
N ARG A 42 -12.69 -6.31 0.53
CA ARG A 42 -12.46 -5.79 -0.83
C ARG A 42 -10.98 -5.71 -1.17
N ALA A 43 -10.15 -5.38 -0.20
CA ALA A 43 -8.72 -5.32 -0.40
C ALA A 43 -8.14 -6.70 -0.72
N LEU A 44 -8.65 -7.75 -0.08
CA LEU A 44 -8.21 -9.12 -0.37
C LEU A 44 -8.53 -9.52 -1.81
N VAL A 45 -9.67 -9.09 -2.33
CA VAL A 45 -10.01 -9.32 -3.74
C VAL A 45 -9.06 -8.53 -4.65
N ALA A 46 -8.84 -7.26 -4.34
CA ALA A 46 -7.95 -6.40 -5.12
C ALA A 46 -6.50 -6.91 -5.11
N ALA A 47 -6.08 -7.56 -4.03
CA ALA A 47 -4.71 -8.09 -3.90
C ALA A 47 -4.44 -9.23 -4.89
N GLU A 48 -5.48 -9.80 -5.52
CA GLU A 48 -5.32 -10.85 -6.53
C GLU A 48 -5.11 -10.29 -7.93
N HIS A 49 -5.16 -8.99 -8.10
CA HIS A 49 -5.01 -8.36 -9.42
C HIS A 49 -3.63 -8.64 -10.00
N ALA A 50 -3.61 -9.14 -11.25
CA ALA A 50 -2.37 -9.61 -11.87
C ALA A 50 -1.31 -8.51 -12.01
N ASP A 51 -1.75 -7.26 -12.23
CA ASP A 51 -0.86 -6.13 -12.51
C ASP A 51 -0.45 -5.36 -11.25
N LEU A 52 -0.83 -5.82 -10.07
CA LEU A 52 -0.56 -5.07 -8.85
C LEU A 52 0.95 -5.01 -8.56
N SER A 53 1.46 -3.81 -8.38
CA SER A 53 2.89 -3.56 -8.17
C SER A 53 3.26 -3.43 -6.69
N ALA A 54 2.42 -2.76 -5.92
CA ALA A 54 2.68 -2.49 -4.50
C ALA A 54 1.39 -2.08 -3.82
N ALA A 55 1.42 -1.99 -2.49
CA ALA A 55 0.25 -1.59 -1.71
C ALA A 55 0.61 -0.67 -0.56
N VAL A 56 -0.33 0.20 -0.20
CA VAL A 56 -0.29 1.00 1.02
C VAL A 56 -1.48 0.59 1.86
N LEU A 57 -1.22 0.14 3.07
CA LEU A 57 -2.24 -0.45 3.93
C LEU A 57 -2.38 0.31 5.24
N ASP A 58 -3.63 0.55 5.65
CA ASP A 58 -3.93 0.87 7.03
C ASP A 58 -4.01 -0.44 7.81
N HIS A 59 -3.40 -0.51 8.98
CA HIS A 59 -3.40 -1.75 9.76
C HIS A 59 -4.77 -2.05 10.37
N ALA A 60 -5.46 -1.05 10.88
CA ALA A 60 -6.77 -1.22 11.50
C ALA A 60 -7.87 -0.80 10.53
N LEU A 61 -8.67 -1.75 10.10
CA LEU A 61 -9.80 -1.53 9.21
C LEU A 61 -11.09 -1.84 9.95
N GLY A 62 -12.20 -1.28 9.47
CA GLY A 62 -13.50 -1.45 10.14
C GLY A 62 -13.94 -2.90 10.27
N ASP A 63 -13.57 -3.75 9.31
CA ASP A 63 -13.95 -5.16 9.30
C ASP A 63 -12.81 -6.10 9.72
N GLY A 64 -11.73 -5.57 10.28
CA GLY A 64 -10.62 -6.38 10.77
C GLY A 64 -9.29 -5.70 10.61
N ASN A 65 -8.21 -6.37 10.99
CA ASN A 65 -6.88 -5.85 10.75
C ASN A 65 -6.31 -6.38 9.42
N SER A 66 -5.20 -5.82 9.00
CA SER A 66 -4.62 -6.12 7.69
C SER A 66 -3.76 -7.38 7.65
N SER A 67 -3.70 -8.16 8.74
CA SER A 67 -2.85 -9.36 8.78
C SER A 67 -3.08 -10.34 7.61
N PRO A 68 -4.32 -10.73 7.30
CA PRO A 68 -4.53 -11.62 6.15
C PRO A 68 -4.07 -11.01 4.82
N LEU A 69 -4.22 -9.70 4.69
CA LEU A 69 -3.79 -9.00 3.49
C LEU A 69 -2.26 -8.97 3.40
N CYS A 70 -1.58 -8.71 4.50
CA CYS A 70 -0.11 -8.76 4.55
C CYS A 70 0.39 -10.14 4.13
N GLU A 71 -0.23 -11.19 4.64
CA GLU A 71 0.14 -12.57 4.28
C GLU A 71 -0.01 -12.80 2.79
N ARG A 72 -1.13 -12.37 2.21
CA ARG A 72 -1.38 -12.59 0.79
C ARG A 72 -0.42 -11.81 -0.09
N LEU A 73 -0.14 -10.56 0.27
CA LEU A 73 0.82 -9.75 -0.48
C LEU A 73 2.22 -10.36 -0.41
N LYS A 74 2.61 -10.86 0.74
CA LYS A 74 3.88 -11.55 0.90
C LYS A 74 3.96 -12.80 0.03
N GLU A 75 2.92 -13.61 0.03
CA GLU A 75 2.84 -14.80 -0.82
C GLU A 75 3.01 -14.46 -2.30
N ARG A 76 2.44 -13.35 -2.73
CA ARG A 76 2.54 -12.88 -4.11
C ARG A 76 3.80 -12.06 -4.38
N ASP A 77 4.63 -11.88 -3.39
CA ASP A 77 5.87 -11.10 -3.50
C ASP A 77 5.60 -9.64 -3.92
N ILE A 78 4.52 -9.07 -3.39
CA ILE A 78 4.14 -7.68 -3.63
C ILE A 78 4.58 -6.85 -2.43
N PRO A 79 5.45 -5.85 -2.62
CA PRO A 79 5.91 -5.01 -1.50
C PRO A 79 4.79 -4.11 -1.00
N PHE A 80 4.81 -3.79 0.28
CA PHE A 80 3.79 -2.95 0.86
C PHE A 80 4.33 -2.07 1.98
N VAL A 81 3.63 -0.95 2.18
CA VAL A 81 3.87 0.00 3.26
C VAL A 81 2.68 -0.06 4.19
N LEU A 82 2.95 -0.11 5.50
CA LEU A 82 1.91 0.00 6.53
C LEU A 82 1.89 1.42 7.07
N HIS A 83 0.76 2.09 6.88
CA HIS A 83 0.50 3.41 7.42
C HIS A 83 -0.30 3.21 8.71
N SER A 84 0.36 3.23 9.85
CA SER A 84 -0.24 2.76 11.10
C SER A 84 0.20 3.60 12.29
N GLY A 85 -0.69 3.70 13.28
CA GLY A 85 -0.36 4.25 14.58
C GLY A 85 0.28 3.23 15.51
N PHE A 86 0.37 1.97 15.10
CA PHE A 86 0.92 0.89 15.92
C PHE A 86 2.30 0.49 15.44
N ARG A 87 3.21 0.23 16.39
CA ARG A 87 4.56 -0.17 16.09
C ARG A 87 4.80 -1.68 16.23
N ASN A 88 3.99 -2.34 17.04
CA ASN A 88 4.14 -3.77 17.30
C ASN A 88 3.27 -4.56 16.34
N LEU A 89 3.77 -4.70 15.12
CA LEU A 89 3.11 -5.47 14.08
C LEU A 89 3.59 -6.91 14.17
N GLU A 90 2.72 -7.84 13.89
CA GLU A 90 2.99 -9.26 13.99
C GLU A 90 2.89 -9.95 12.64
N GLY A 91 3.55 -11.09 12.53
CA GLY A 91 3.46 -11.95 11.35
C GLY A 91 3.95 -11.24 10.09
N ALA A 92 3.26 -11.50 8.99
CA ALA A 92 3.66 -11.01 7.68
C ALA A 92 3.62 -9.48 7.56
N CYS A 93 2.85 -8.80 8.42
CA CYS A 93 2.84 -7.33 8.40
C CYS A 93 4.18 -6.72 8.79
N ASN A 94 4.98 -7.42 9.57
CA ASN A 94 6.33 -7.00 9.91
C ASN A 94 7.28 -6.95 8.70
N ASP A 95 6.94 -7.63 7.62
CA ASP A 95 7.77 -7.67 6.42
C ASP A 95 7.57 -6.44 5.53
N GLY A 96 6.57 -5.63 5.82
CA GLY A 96 6.36 -4.35 5.13
C GLY A 96 7.15 -3.24 5.78
N VAL A 97 7.22 -2.11 5.08
CA VAL A 97 7.81 -0.89 5.64
C VAL A 97 6.74 -0.15 6.43
N ALA A 98 7.00 0.12 7.70
CA ALA A 98 6.07 0.84 8.55
C ALA A 98 6.31 2.33 8.46
N VAL A 99 5.23 3.10 8.25
CA VAL A 99 5.25 4.55 8.30
C VAL A 99 4.25 4.98 9.36
N ASP A 100 4.72 5.73 10.34
CA ASP A 100 3.90 6.15 11.49
C ASP A 100 2.84 7.16 11.07
N LYS A 101 1.64 7.00 11.60
CA LYS A 101 0.59 8.02 11.51
C LYS A 101 0.85 9.16 12.49
N PRO A 102 0.52 10.40 12.14
CA PRO A 102 0.10 10.85 10.81
C PRO A 102 1.29 11.06 9.89
N ALA A 103 1.14 10.70 8.64
CA ALA A 103 2.18 10.94 7.63
C ALA A 103 1.55 11.68 6.46
N ARG A 104 2.33 12.55 5.83
CA ARG A 104 1.88 13.20 4.60
C ARG A 104 1.84 12.17 3.48
N PRO A 105 0.89 12.27 2.56
CA PRO A 105 0.82 11.31 1.45
C PRO A 105 2.13 11.20 0.66
N GLU A 106 2.89 12.30 0.52
CA GLU A 106 4.17 12.28 -0.19
C GLU A 106 5.20 11.35 0.47
N VAL A 107 5.13 11.19 1.78
CA VAL A 107 6.01 10.26 2.51
C VAL A 107 5.69 8.83 2.09
N LEU A 108 4.42 8.51 1.92
CA LEU A 108 3.99 7.19 1.48
C LEU A 108 4.44 6.92 0.03
N VAL A 109 4.31 7.92 -0.82
CA VAL A 109 4.81 7.82 -2.21
C VAL A 109 6.30 7.54 -2.22
N THR A 110 7.07 8.30 -1.42
CA THR A 110 8.51 8.12 -1.34
C THR A 110 8.88 6.72 -0.86
N ALA A 111 8.16 6.20 0.13
CA ALA A 111 8.42 4.86 0.66
C ALA A 111 8.16 3.79 -0.41
N ILE A 112 7.07 3.92 -1.17
CA ILE A 112 6.76 2.97 -2.23
C ILE A 112 7.80 3.05 -3.35
N VAL A 113 8.19 4.25 -3.76
CA VAL A 113 9.23 4.43 -4.77
C VAL A 113 10.52 3.73 -4.33
N GLY A 114 10.90 3.91 -3.07
CA GLY A 114 12.07 3.25 -2.52
C GLY A 114 11.97 1.73 -2.58
N LEU A 115 10.83 1.17 -2.18
CA LEU A 115 10.62 -0.27 -2.23
C LEU A 115 10.71 -0.83 -3.64
N LEU A 116 10.13 -0.14 -4.61
CA LEU A 116 10.13 -0.61 -5.99
C LEU A 116 11.52 -0.52 -6.63
N ARG A 117 12.34 0.44 -6.20
CA ARG A 117 13.70 0.60 -6.71
C ARG A 117 14.67 -0.45 -6.22
N ILE A 118 14.52 -0.90 -4.97
CA ILE A 118 15.44 -1.87 -4.41
C ILE A 118 15.06 -3.31 -4.73
N ARG A 119 13.87 -3.53 -5.28
CA ARG A 119 13.48 -4.88 -5.68
C ARG A 119 14.16 -5.22 -7.00
N PRO A 120 14.69 -6.44 -7.12
CA PRO A 120 15.18 -6.91 -8.41
C PRO A 120 14.03 -6.89 -9.40
N ILE A 121 14.32 -6.48 -10.63
CA ILE A 121 13.32 -6.54 -11.68
C ILE A 121 13.02 -8.00 -11.95
N ALA A 122 11.73 -8.37 -11.82
CA ALA A 122 11.29 -9.72 -12.14
C ALA A 122 11.31 -9.87 -13.67
N HIS A 123 11.90 -10.92 -14.10
CA HIS A 123 12.05 -11.18 -15.54
C HIS A 123 11.26 -12.41 -15.94
#